data_9efefd19e02577eafea6fb733b2286c8
#
_entry.id   9efefd19e02577eafea6fb733b2286c8
#
_cell.length_a   1.000
_cell.length_b   1.000
_cell.length_c   1.000
_cell.angle_alpha   90.00
_cell.angle_beta   90.00
_cell.angle_gamma   90.00
#
_symmetry.space_group_name_H-M   'P 1'
#
loop_
_entity.id
_entity.type
_entity.pdbx_description
1 polymer ?
#
loop_
_entity_poly.entity_id
_entity_poly.type
_entity_poly.pdbx_seq_one_letter_code
_entity_poly.pdbx_strand_id
1 'polypeptide(L)'
;LEGLALTRYGHSRQTRHVEVLEAGHPVPDAAGETASKRLLRLAEWVGPEDLALVLLSGGGSALTAQPRPGLTLDDEIRPTKARPASVNPNGHLNPVR
;
A
#
# COMPACT_ATOMS: atom_id res chain seq x y z
N LEU A 1 20.54 3.03 9.11
CA LEU A 1 19.78 2.43 8.03
C LEU A 1 18.45 1.88 8.55
N GLU A 2 17.34 2.36 8.00
CA GLU A 2 16.03 1.86 8.32
C GLU A 2 15.33 1.39 7.07
N GLY A 3 14.54 0.34 7.18
CA GLY A 3 13.80 -0.18 6.05
C GLY A 3 12.47 -0.77 6.48
N LEU A 4 11.49 -0.65 5.60
CA LEU A 4 10.17 -1.21 5.79
C LEU A 4 9.73 -1.87 4.49
N ALA A 5 9.30 -3.10 4.56
CA ALA A 5 8.80 -3.83 3.41
C ALA A 5 7.35 -4.27 3.67
N LEU A 6 6.53 -4.12 2.65
CA LEU A 6 5.15 -4.57 2.69
C LEU A 6 4.97 -5.71 1.71
N THR A 7 4.44 -6.83 2.19
CA THR A 7 4.21 -7.99 1.34
C THR A 7 2.87 -8.63 1.67
N ARG A 8 2.40 -9.51 0.80
CA ARG A 8 1.17 -10.24 1.06
C ARG A 8 1.39 -11.33 2.12
N TYR A 9 0.31 -11.77 2.73
CA TYR A 9 0.38 -12.80 3.76
C TYR A 9 1.14 -14.04 3.27
N GLY A 10 1.96 -14.59 4.16
CA GLY A 10 2.73 -15.79 3.89
C GLY A 10 4.01 -15.59 3.09
N HIS A 11 4.34 -14.37 2.74
CA HIS A 11 5.52 -14.06 1.92
C HIS A 11 6.62 -13.30 2.66
N SER A 12 6.46 -13.09 3.97
CA SER A 12 7.50 -12.40 4.72
C SER A 12 8.73 -13.30 4.89
N ARG A 13 9.85 -12.65 5.10
CA ARG A 13 11.11 -13.32 5.39
C ARG A 13 11.75 -12.63 6.58
N GLN A 14 12.51 -13.40 7.34
CA GLN A 14 13.26 -12.80 8.44
C GLN A 14 14.40 -11.97 7.88
N THR A 15 14.53 -10.75 8.40
CA THR A 15 15.56 -9.81 7.97
C THR A 15 16.24 -9.21 9.18
N ARG A 16 17.41 -8.58 8.96
CA ARG A 16 18.16 -7.95 10.05
C ARG A 16 17.77 -6.49 10.27
N HIS A 17 17.56 -5.76 9.19
CA HIS A 17 17.42 -4.31 9.26
C HIS A 17 16.14 -3.79 8.65
N VAL A 18 15.36 -4.64 8.02
CA VAL A 18 14.12 -4.26 7.36
C VAL A 18 12.96 -4.89 8.12
N GLU A 19 12.04 -4.07 8.60
CA GLU A 19 10.80 -4.56 9.17
C GLU A 19 9.89 -5.03 8.04
N VAL A 20 9.36 -6.25 8.12
CA VAL A 20 8.48 -6.78 7.09
C VAL A 20 7.07 -6.87 7.65
N LEU A 21 6.13 -6.21 7.00
CA LEU A 21 4.72 -6.22 7.36
C LEU A 21 3.94 -6.97 6.29
N GLU A 22 2.90 -7.67 6.72
CA GLU A 22 2.04 -8.43 5.80
C GLU A 22 0.66 -7.80 5.73
N ALA A 23 0.07 -7.85 4.54
CA ALA A 23 -1.25 -7.30 4.30
C ALA A 23 -1.98 -8.08 3.21
N GLY A 24 -3.27 -7.78 3.03
CA GLY A 24 -4.11 -8.45 2.05
C GLY A 24 -3.75 -8.09 0.61
N HIS A 25 -3.81 -9.07 -0.24
CA HIS A 25 -3.59 -8.94 -1.67
C HIS A 25 -4.39 -10.05 -2.37
N PRO A 26 -5.16 -9.77 -3.42
CA PRO A 26 -5.28 -8.51 -4.15
C PRO A 26 -6.28 -7.51 -3.57
N VAL A 27 -7.03 -7.89 -2.54
CA VAL A 27 -8.03 -7.00 -1.93
C VAL A 27 -7.43 -6.32 -0.71
N PRO A 28 -7.42 -4.98 -0.66
CA PRO A 28 -6.90 -4.25 0.50
C PRO A 28 -7.63 -4.64 1.79
N ASP A 29 -6.91 -4.61 2.90
CA ASP A 29 -7.48 -4.87 4.21
C ASP A 29 -6.96 -3.89 5.26
N ALA A 30 -7.44 -4.03 6.50
CA ALA A 30 -7.06 -3.15 7.59
C ALA A 30 -5.57 -3.24 7.93
N ALA A 31 -4.96 -4.42 7.76
CA ALA A 31 -3.54 -4.58 8.00
C ALA A 31 -2.72 -3.75 7.01
N GLY A 32 -3.17 -3.68 5.75
CA GLY A 32 -2.54 -2.85 4.74
C GLY A 32 -2.67 -1.37 5.06
N GLU A 33 -3.83 -0.94 5.56
CA GLU A 33 -4.01 0.45 5.96
C GLU A 33 -3.09 0.82 7.11
N THR A 34 -2.98 -0.04 8.13
CA THR A 34 -2.09 0.18 9.25
C THR A 34 -0.63 0.22 8.80
N ALA A 35 -0.25 -0.69 7.94
CA ALA A 35 1.11 -0.75 7.41
C ALA A 35 1.43 0.48 6.55
N SER A 36 0.47 0.98 5.80
CA SER A 36 0.64 2.19 5.00
C SER A 36 0.89 3.41 5.87
N LYS A 37 0.20 3.50 7.00
CA LYS A 37 0.45 4.58 7.96
C LYS A 37 1.87 4.51 8.51
N ARG A 38 2.37 3.30 8.76
CA ARG A 38 3.77 3.13 9.19
C ARG A 38 4.73 3.59 8.10
N LEU A 39 4.44 3.27 6.85
CA LEU A 39 5.26 3.69 5.73
C LEU A 39 5.30 5.22 5.60
N LEU A 40 4.16 5.87 5.75
CA LEU A 40 4.09 7.33 5.70
C LEU A 40 4.89 7.97 6.83
N ARG A 41 4.83 7.40 8.03
CA ARG A 41 5.62 7.92 9.15
C ARG A 41 7.11 7.81 8.88
N LEU A 42 7.54 6.68 8.31
CA LEU A 42 8.94 6.52 7.95
C LEU A 42 9.35 7.57 6.92
N ALA A 43 8.49 7.82 5.93
CA ALA A 43 8.77 8.83 4.90
C ALA A 43 8.90 10.23 5.49
N GLU A 44 8.13 10.54 6.54
CA GLU A 44 8.20 11.84 7.21
C GLU A 44 9.53 12.07 7.92
N TRP A 45 10.23 11.00 8.28
CA TRP A 45 11.53 11.11 8.94
C TRP A 45 12.69 11.34 7.98
N VAL A 46 12.45 11.20 6.68
CA VAL A 46 13.50 11.42 5.67
C VAL A 46 13.80 12.90 5.59
N GLY A 47 15.04 13.26 5.87
CA GLY A 47 15.50 14.63 5.84
C GLY A 47 16.21 14.99 4.54
N PRO A 48 16.60 16.25 4.39
CA PRO A 48 17.21 16.73 3.14
C PRO A 48 18.58 16.09 2.83
N GLU A 49 19.21 15.51 3.84
CA GLU A 49 20.50 14.84 3.64
C GLU A 49 20.38 13.32 3.56
N ASP A 50 19.16 12.80 3.67
CA ASP A 50 18.93 11.37 3.60
C ASP A 50 18.61 10.92 2.19
N LEU A 51 18.89 9.65 1.91
CA LEU A 51 18.50 9.02 0.67
C LEU A 51 17.34 8.05 0.96
N ALA A 52 16.23 8.24 0.27
CA ALA A 52 15.11 7.32 0.33
C ALA A 52 15.09 6.47 -0.93
N LEU A 53 15.20 5.16 -0.76
CA LEU A 53 15.10 4.21 -1.87
C LEU A 53 13.77 3.50 -1.79
N VAL A 54 12.96 3.63 -2.84
CA VAL A 54 11.63 3.01 -2.91
C VAL A 54 11.60 1.97 -4.02
N LEU A 55 11.34 0.74 -3.66
CA LEU A 55 11.27 -0.38 -4.60
C LEU A 55 9.82 -0.84 -4.71
N LEU A 56 9.25 -0.74 -5.90
CA LEU A 56 7.85 -1.08 -6.15
C LEU A 56 7.76 -2.30 -7.05
N SER A 57 6.87 -3.20 -6.68
CA SER A 57 6.54 -4.36 -7.50
C SER A 57 5.06 -4.34 -7.87
N GLY A 58 4.62 -5.27 -8.71
CA GLY A 58 3.23 -5.38 -9.08
C GLY A 58 2.34 -5.67 -7.87
N GLY A 59 1.13 -5.12 -7.84
CA GLY A 59 0.17 -5.35 -6.77
C GLY A 59 0.35 -4.47 -5.55
N GLY A 60 1.30 -3.56 -5.53
CA GLY A 60 1.56 -2.71 -4.38
C GLY A 60 0.38 -1.84 -3.96
N SER A 61 -0.49 -1.51 -4.88
CA SER A 61 -1.66 -0.69 -4.61
C SER A 61 -2.60 -1.30 -3.57
N ALA A 62 -2.80 -2.61 -3.61
CA ALA A 62 -3.64 -3.28 -2.63
C ALA A 62 -2.98 -3.32 -1.24
N LEU A 63 -1.67 -3.50 -1.22
CA LEU A 63 -0.92 -3.58 0.03
C LEU A 63 -0.82 -2.22 0.73
N THR A 64 -0.74 -1.15 -0.05
CA THR A 64 -0.54 0.20 0.47
C THR A 64 -1.82 1.03 0.43
N ALA A 65 -2.95 0.41 0.74
CA ALA A 65 -4.23 1.09 0.75
C ALA A 65 -4.25 2.17 1.84
N GLN A 66 -4.46 3.40 1.43
CA GLN A 66 -4.58 4.54 2.33
C GLN A 66 -5.73 5.42 1.83
N PRO A 67 -6.93 5.24 2.37
CA PRO A 67 -8.07 6.04 1.94
C PRO A 67 -7.82 7.54 2.12
N ARG A 68 -8.36 8.33 1.21
CA ARG A 68 -8.31 9.80 1.35
C ARG A 68 -9.08 10.24 2.59
N PRO A 69 -8.76 11.40 3.15
CA PRO A 69 -9.53 11.93 4.27
C PRO A 69 -11.04 11.95 3.94
N GLY A 70 -11.84 11.44 4.85
CA GLY A 70 -13.28 11.34 4.66
C GLY A 70 -13.76 10.06 4.01
N LEU A 71 -12.85 9.21 3.54
CA LEU A 71 -13.19 7.90 2.99
C LEU A 71 -12.69 6.79 3.90
N THR A 72 -13.32 5.63 3.80
CA THR A 72 -12.89 4.44 4.54
C THR A 72 -12.27 3.43 3.60
N LEU A 73 -11.63 2.42 4.17
CA LEU A 73 -11.08 1.32 3.40
C LEU A 73 -12.17 0.62 2.60
N ASP A 74 -13.37 0.48 3.17
CA ASP A 74 -14.50 -0.14 2.50
C ASP A 74 -14.93 0.66 1.27
N ASP A 75 -14.90 1.98 1.36
CA ASP A 75 -15.19 2.86 0.23
C ASP A 75 -14.19 2.63 -0.90
N GLU A 76 -12.95 2.38 -0.58
CA GLU A 76 -11.91 2.13 -1.59
C GLU A 76 -12.07 0.75 -2.24
N ILE A 77 -12.44 -0.26 -1.48
CA ILE A 77 -12.66 -1.61 -1.98
C ILE A 77 -13.90 -1.69 -2.87
N ARG A 78 -14.98 -1.03 -2.46
CA ARG A 78 -16.28 -1.10 -3.15
C ARG A 78 -16.20 -0.72 -4.62
N PRO A 79 -15.58 0.39 -5.02
CA PRO A 79 -15.46 0.73 -6.43
C PRO A 79 -14.72 -0.32 -7.23
N THR A 80 -13.71 -0.93 -6.66
CA THR A 80 -12.95 -1.98 -7.32
C THR A 80 -13.81 -3.19 -7.61
N LYS A 81 -14.66 -3.58 -6.68
CA LYS A 81 -15.55 -4.73 -6.85
C LYS A 81 -16.78 -4.41 -7.70
N ALA A 82 -17.32 -3.21 -7.57
CA ALA A 82 -18.55 -2.83 -8.23
C ALA A 82 -18.38 -2.38 -9.67
N ARG A 83 -17.17 -2.13 -10.12
CA ARG A 83 -16.93 -1.51 -11.42
C ARG A 83 -15.84 -2.19 -12.23
N PRO A 84 -15.87 -3.52 -12.35
CA PRO A 84 -14.83 -4.20 -13.13
C PRO A 84 -14.90 -3.83 -14.61
N ALA A 85 -16.10 -3.58 -15.12
CA ALA A 85 -16.30 -3.24 -16.51
C ALA A 85 -16.13 -1.75 -16.81
N SER A 86 -15.94 -0.93 -15.82
CA SER A 86 -15.75 0.51 -16.02
C SER A 86 -14.28 0.91 -15.96
N VAL A 87 -13.38 -0.05 -16.01
CA VAL A 87 -11.97 0.21 -16.21
C VAL A 87 -11.79 0.84 -17.57
N ASN A 88 -11.13 1.99 -17.64
CA ASN A 88 -10.90 2.63 -18.91
C ASN A 88 -9.97 1.79 -19.79
N PRO A 89 -9.81 2.12 -21.08
CA PRO A 89 -8.97 1.33 -21.98
C PRO A 89 -7.53 1.16 -21.52
N ASN A 90 -7.06 2.02 -20.64
CA ASN A 90 -5.71 1.93 -20.09
C ASN A 90 -5.67 1.14 -18.79
N GLY A 91 -6.79 0.60 -18.34
CA GLY A 91 -6.83 -0.17 -17.12
C GLY A 91 -6.86 0.64 -15.83
N HIS A 92 -7.15 1.93 -15.90
CA HIS A 92 -7.13 2.80 -14.74
C HIS A 92 -8.50 2.96 -14.09
N LEU A 93 -8.52 2.98 -12.76
CA LEU A 93 -9.68 3.34 -11.96
C LEU A 93 -9.45 4.68 -11.25
N ASN A 94 -8.73 5.56 -11.90
CA ASN A 94 -8.24 6.80 -11.33
C ASN A 94 -9.25 7.65 -10.59
N PRO A 95 -10.46 7.87 -11.12
CA PRO A 95 -11.39 8.78 -10.46
C PRO A 95 -11.76 8.35 -9.04
N VAL A 96 -11.47 7.11 -8.70
CA VAL A 96 -11.93 6.52 -7.45
C VAL A 96 -10.83 6.49 -6.41
N ARG A 97 -9.62 6.78 -6.79
CA ARG A 97 -8.47 6.72 -5.88
C ARG A 97 -8.05 8.09 -5.37
#